data_03021e3a2faf181f321c3abd95071bb9
#
_entry.id   03021e3a2faf181f321c3abd95071bb9
#
_cell.length_a   1.000
_cell.length_b   1.000
_cell.length_c   1.000
_cell.angle_alpha   90.00
_cell.angle_beta   90.00
_cell.angle_gamma   90.00
#
_symmetry.space_group_name_H-M   'P 1'
#
loop_
_entity.id
_entity.type
_entity.pdbx_description
1 polymer ?
#
loop_
_entity_poly.entity_id
_entity_poly.type
_entity_poly.pdbx_seq_one_letter_code
_entity_poly.pdbx_strand_id
1 'polypeptide(L)'
;MHVLAMFIPSFFTGHLIVRFGNIKIITAGLLILSVSGIVALSGISLANFSIALVLLGIGWNFGFIGATSLLANSHGPEERGKIQGLNDFMVFGGVTVASLASGGLMNCAGSSAASGWNAVNFAMLPFLILAGLAILFLSQNNRTINSI
;
A
#
# COMPACT_ATOMS: atom_id res chain seq x y z
N MET A 1 -8.60 -12.91 8.31
CA MET A 1 -8.93 -12.57 6.90
C MET A 1 -7.89 -11.63 6.26
N HIS A 2 -7.51 -10.52 6.91
CA HIS A 2 -6.54 -9.55 6.38
C HIS A 2 -5.22 -10.19 5.93
N VAL A 3 -4.57 -10.97 6.78
CA VAL A 3 -3.29 -11.63 6.49
C VAL A 3 -3.40 -12.58 5.27
N LEU A 4 -4.48 -13.35 5.15
CA LEU A 4 -4.72 -14.19 3.99
C LEU A 4 -4.87 -13.34 2.72
N ALA A 5 -5.57 -12.21 2.79
CA ALA A 5 -5.72 -11.28 1.68
C ALA A 5 -4.39 -10.61 1.28
N MET A 6 -3.42 -10.49 2.19
CA MET A 6 -2.06 -10.03 1.88
C MET A 6 -1.23 -11.07 1.12
N PHE A 7 -1.37 -12.35 1.42
CA PHE A 7 -0.46 -13.38 0.90
C PHE A 7 -1.04 -14.20 -0.25
N ILE A 8 -2.34 -14.51 -0.26
CA ILE A 8 -2.94 -15.32 -1.33
C ILE A 8 -2.72 -14.71 -2.73
N PRO A 9 -2.90 -13.39 -2.95
CA PRO A 9 -2.67 -12.80 -4.27
C PRO A 9 -1.22 -12.91 -4.75
N SER A 10 -0.25 -13.10 -3.85
CA SER A 10 1.18 -13.15 -4.20
C SER A 10 1.49 -14.22 -5.25
N PHE A 11 0.74 -15.34 -5.25
CA PHE A 11 0.90 -16.40 -6.25
C PHE A 11 0.60 -15.93 -7.68
N PHE A 12 -0.23 -14.90 -7.83
CA PHE A 12 -0.65 -14.36 -9.13
C PHE A 12 -0.02 -13.01 -9.45
N THR A 13 0.33 -12.22 -8.42
CA THR A 13 0.86 -10.86 -8.58
C THR A 13 2.11 -10.82 -9.45
N GLY A 14 3.01 -11.81 -9.30
CA GLY A 14 4.19 -11.92 -10.16
C GLY A 14 3.84 -12.07 -11.65
N HIS A 15 2.87 -12.92 -11.98
CA HIS A 15 2.39 -13.07 -13.37
C HIS A 15 1.72 -11.80 -13.90
N LEU A 16 0.97 -11.11 -13.04
CA LEU A 16 0.34 -9.83 -13.41
C LEU A 16 1.38 -8.74 -13.69
N ILE A 17 2.46 -8.70 -12.92
CA ILE A 17 3.58 -7.77 -13.13
C ILE A 17 4.26 -8.04 -14.48
N VAL A 18 4.54 -9.30 -14.81
CA VAL A 18 5.14 -9.68 -16.10
C VAL A 18 4.22 -9.27 -17.27
N ARG A 19 2.91 -9.43 -17.11
CA ARG A 19 1.93 -9.15 -18.18
C ARG A 19 1.62 -7.67 -18.34
N PHE A 20 1.46 -6.93 -17.25
CA PHE A 20 0.95 -5.56 -17.25
C PHE A 20 1.98 -4.49 -16.87
N GLY A 21 3.11 -4.92 -16.29
CA GLY A 21 4.16 -4.04 -15.79
C GLY A 21 3.94 -3.57 -14.35
N ASN A 22 5.04 -3.21 -13.68
CA ASN A 22 5.05 -2.81 -12.26
C ASN A 22 4.14 -1.62 -11.97
N ILE A 23 4.23 -0.55 -12.77
CA ILE A 23 3.50 0.71 -12.52
C ILE A 23 1.99 0.49 -12.51
N LYS A 24 1.46 -0.30 -13.44
CA LYS A 24 0.02 -0.56 -13.49
C LYS A 24 -0.46 -1.37 -12.28
N ILE A 25 0.35 -2.34 -11.81
CA ILE A 25 0.02 -3.16 -10.65
C ILE A 25 0.07 -2.31 -9.37
N ILE A 26 1.09 -1.45 -9.21
CA ILE A 26 1.16 -0.52 -8.08
C ILE A 26 -0.05 0.42 -8.09
N THR A 27 -0.41 0.96 -9.26
CA THR A 27 -1.59 1.83 -9.40
C THR A 27 -2.87 1.12 -9.01
N ALA A 28 -3.05 -0.14 -9.45
CA ALA A 28 -4.19 -0.96 -9.04
C ALA A 28 -4.20 -1.18 -7.51
N GLY A 29 -3.04 -1.44 -6.90
CA GLY A 29 -2.89 -1.52 -5.45
C GLY A 29 -3.33 -0.26 -4.74
N LEU A 30 -2.89 0.93 -5.19
CA LEU A 30 -3.28 2.22 -4.61
C LEU A 30 -4.79 2.50 -4.75
N LEU A 31 -5.39 2.14 -5.89
CA LEU A 31 -6.84 2.26 -6.09
C LEU A 31 -7.61 1.36 -5.11
N ILE A 32 -7.18 0.12 -4.92
CA ILE A 32 -7.79 -0.81 -3.96
C ILE A 32 -7.63 -0.29 -2.53
N LEU A 33 -6.47 0.27 -2.16
CA LEU A 33 -6.25 0.90 -0.85
C LEU A 33 -7.19 2.09 -0.64
N SER A 34 -7.39 2.92 -1.67
CA SER A 34 -8.32 4.05 -1.61
C SER A 34 -9.76 3.59 -1.41
N VAL A 35 -10.19 2.55 -2.12
CA VAL A 35 -11.52 1.93 -1.94
C VAL A 35 -11.64 1.33 -0.53
N SER A 36 -10.59 0.67 -0.03
CA SER A 36 -10.55 0.16 1.36
C SER A 36 -10.82 1.28 2.36
N GLY A 37 -10.16 2.44 2.22
CA GLY A 37 -10.38 3.60 3.08
C GLY A 37 -11.82 4.14 3.01
N ILE A 38 -12.42 4.21 1.82
CA ILE A 38 -13.81 4.62 1.63
C ILE A 38 -14.76 3.65 2.36
N VAL A 39 -14.56 2.34 2.18
CA VAL A 39 -15.37 1.32 2.88
C VAL A 39 -15.18 1.40 4.38
N ALA A 40 -13.94 1.63 4.86
CA ALA A 40 -13.66 1.78 6.28
C ALA A 40 -14.38 3.01 6.91
N LEU A 41 -14.47 4.11 6.16
CA LEU A 41 -15.16 5.33 6.60
C LEU A 41 -16.68 5.25 6.47
N SER A 42 -17.24 4.31 5.70
CA SER A 42 -18.69 4.18 5.48
C SER A 42 -19.42 3.56 6.67
N GLY A 43 -18.74 3.01 7.66
CA GLY A 43 -19.35 2.48 8.87
C GLY A 43 -18.44 1.57 9.69
N ILE A 44 -18.87 1.28 10.90
CA ILE A 44 -18.17 0.44 11.89
C ILE A 44 -18.80 -0.96 12.04
N SER A 45 -19.69 -1.35 11.13
CA SER A 45 -20.26 -2.70 11.17
C SER A 45 -19.17 -3.77 10.94
N LEU A 46 -19.37 -4.97 11.45
CA LEU A 46 -18.44 -6.09 11.27
C LEU A 46 -18.20 -6.38 9.79
N ALA A 47 -19.22 -6.22 8.95
CA ALA A 47 -19.12 -6.41 7.51
C ALA A 47 -18.20 -5.35 6.87
N ASN A 48 -18.43 -4.06 7.17
CA ASN A 48 -17.60 -2.96 6.66
C ASN A 48 -16.13 -3.15 7.07
N PHE A 49 -15.91 -3.46 8.35
CA PHE A 49 -14.57 -3.71 8.88
C PHE A 49 -13.87 -4.87 8.16
N SER A 50 -14.57 -6.00 7.98
CA SER A 50 -14.02 -7.19 7.32
C SER A 50 -13.70 -6.93 5.85
N ILE A 51 -14.59 -6.26 5.12
CA ILE A 51 -14.38 -5.91 3.71
C ILE A 51 -13.21 -4.94 3.57
N ALA A 52 -13.16 -3.89 4.39
CA ALA A 52 -12.07 -2.93 4.39
C ALA A 52 -10.72 -3.63 4.63
N LEU A 53 -10.62 -4.53 5.60
CA LEU A 53 -9.39 -5.28 5.89
C LEU A 53 -8.97 -6.22 4.76
N VAL A 54 -9.91 -6.85 4.07
CA VAL A 54 -9.60 -7.70 2.90
C VAL A 54 -9.06 -6.84 1.76
N LEU A 55 -9.74 -5.74 1.44
CA LEU A 55 -9.28 -4.79 0.42
C LEU A 55 -7.91 -4.19 0.77
N LEU A 56 -7.70 -3.83 2.03
CA LEU A 56 -6.41 -3.35 2.53
C LEU A 56 -5.30 -4.37 2.29
N GLY A 57 -5.56 -5.66 2.54
CA GLY A 57 -4.60 -6.74 2.32
C GLY A 57 -4.24 -6.91 0.83
N ILE A 58 -5.24 -6.93 -0.04
CA ILE A 58 -5.02 -7.06 -1.50
C ILE A 58 -4.27 -5.85 -2.05
N GLY A 59 -4.69 -4.64 -1.66
CA GLY A 59 -4.05 -3.39 -2.09
C GLY A 59 -2.60 -3.29 -1.62
N TRP A 60 -2.33 -3.69 -0.38
CA TRP A 60 -0.97 -3.82 0.16
C TRP A 60 -0.12 -4.80 -0.66
N ASN A 61 -0.65 -5.99 -0.97
CA ASN A 61 0.06 -6.98 -1.77
C ASN A 61 0.50 -6.43 -3.12
N PHE A 62 -0.40 -5.81 -3.87
CA PHE A 62 -0.10 -5.25 -5.18
C PHE A 62 0.88 -4.08 -5.09
N GLY A 63 0.70 -3.20 -4.12
CA GLY A 63 1.59 -2.07 -3.88
C GLY A 63 3.00 -2.53 -3.49
N PHE A 64 3.10 -3.39 -2.49
CA PHE A 64 4.38 -3.86 -1.96
C PHE A 64 5.17 -4.70 -2.97
N ILE A 65 4.55 -5.74 -3.56
CA ILE A 65 5.25 -6.61 -4.52
C ILE A 65 5.60 -5.83 -5.79
N GLY A 66 4.70 -4.97 -6.27
CA GLY A 66 4.95 -4.13 -7.43
C GLY A 66 6.11 -3.16 -7.22
N ALA A 67 6.14 -2.46 -6.09
CA ALA A 67 7.22 -1.51 -5.75
C ALA A 67 8.55 -2.22 -5.53
N THR A 68 8.57 -3.32 -4.80
CA THR A 68 9.75 -4.16 -4.56
C THR A 68 10.34 -4.70 -5.86
N SER A 69 9.48 -5.18 -6.76
CA SER A 69 9.89 -5.64 -8.10
C SER A 69 10.46 -4.50 -8.95
N LEU A 70 9.83 -3.32 -8.92
CA LEU A 70 10.33 -2.14 -9.63
C LEU A 70 11.71 -1.73 -9.13
N LEU A 71 11.88 -1.68 -7.81
CA LEU A 71 13.15 -1.35 -7.16
C LEU A 71 14.24 -2.38 -7.53
N ALA A 72 13.94 -3.67 -7.48
CA ALA A 72 14.87 -4.74 -7.82
C ALA A 72 15.36 -4.68 -9.28
N ASN A 73 14.51 -4.19 -10.19
CA ASN A 73 14.83 -4.04 -11.60
C ASN A 73 15.60 -2.72 -11.93
N SER A 74 15.67 -1.79 -10.97
CA SER A 74 16.33 -0.49 -11.17
C SER A 74 17.82 -0.50 -10.82
N HIS A 75 18.34 -1.59 -10.28
CA HIS A 75 19.73 -1.69 -9.78
C HIS A 75 20.44 -2.94 -10.27
N GLY A 76 21.77 -2.84 -10.34
CA GLY A 76 22.63 -3.97 -10.70
C GLY A 76 22.59 -5.12 -9.68
N PRO A 77 23.00 -6.34 -10.09
CA PRO A 77 22.95 -7.52 -9.22
C PRO A 77 23.75 -7.36 -7.92
N GLU A 78 24.85 -6.61 -7.95
CA GLU A 78 25.76 -6.41 -6.82
C GLU A 78 25.14 -5.53 -5.71
N GLU A 79 24.32 -4.56 -6.09
CA GLU A 79 23.70 -3.60 -5.15
C GLU A 79 22.30 -4.04 -4.69
N ARG A 80 21.68 -4.97 -5.42
CA ARG A 80 20.28 -5.38 -5.22
C ARG A 80 20.01 -5.81 -3.79
N GLY A 81 20.86 -6.61 -3.18
CA GLY A 81 20.67 -7.09 -1.81
C GLY A 81 20.72 -5.96 -0.77
N LYS A 82 21.65 -5.02 -0.91
CA LYS A 82 21.79 -3.87 0.01
C LYS A 82 20.59 -2.92 -0.10
N ILE A 83 20.18 -2.61 -1.32
CA ILE A 83 19.07 -1.68 -1.57
C ILE A 83 17.76 -2.31 -1.14
N GLN A 84 17.56 -3.60 -1.41
CA GLN A 84 16.38 -4.33 -0.96
C GLN A 84 16.30 -4.39 0.57
N GLY A 85 17.40 -4.68 1.26
CA GLY A 85 17.46 -4.67 2.71
C GLY A 85 17.14 -3.30 3.31
N LEU A 86 17.63 -2.20 2.70
CA LEU A 86 17.30 -0.85 3.14
C LEU A 86 15.81 -0.53 2.90
N ASN A 87 15.26 -0.94 1.75
CA ASN A 87 13.84 -0.79 1.47
C ASN A 87 12.97 -1.50 2.51
N ASP A 88 13.28 -2.76 2.80
CA ASP A 88 12.54 -3.56 3.76
C ASP A 88 12.64 -2.98 5.17
N PHE A 89 13.81 -2.49 5.55
CA PHE A 89 13.99 -1.79 6.83
C PHE A 89 13.10 -0.54 6.93
N MET A 90 13.05 0.28 5.87
CA MET A 90 12.20 1.48 5.85
C MET A 90 10.71 1.11 5.87
N VAL A 91 10.29 0.12 5.08
CA VAL A 91 8.88 -0.29 5.01
C VAL A 91 8.42 -0.89 6.33
N PHE A 92 9.12 -1.89 6.85
CA PHE A 92 8.70 -2.56 8.08
C PHE A 92 8.92 -1.69 9.33
N GLY A 93 9.95 -0.85 9.34
CA GLY A 93 10.14 0.18 10.36
C GLY A 93 8.99 1.18 10.36
N GLY A 94 8.60 1.66 9.18
CA GLY A 94 7.45 2.55 9.00
C GLY A 94 6.14 1.89 9.45
N VAL A 95 5.91 0.63 9.09
CA VAL A 95 4.74 -0.16 9.54
C VAL A 95 4.71 -0.28 11.06
N THR A 96 5.85 -0.51 11.71
CA THR A 96 5.94 -0.60 13.17
C THR A 96 5.56 0.73 13.82
N VAL A 97 6.12 1.84 13.35
CA VAL A 97 5.79 3.18 13.85
C VAL A 97 4.30 3.50 13.63
N ALA A 98 3.78 3.22 12.43
CA ALA A 98 2.37 3.44 12.10
C ALA A 98 1.43 2.60 12.98
N SER A 99 1.79 1.35 13.30
CA SER A 99 1.01 0.47 14.17
C SER A 99 0.94 1.02 15.59
N LEU A 100 2.06 1.51 16.14
CA LEU A 100 2.09 2.15 17.45
C LEU A 100 1.30 3.46 17.47
N ALA A 101 1.45 4.29 16.44
CA ALA A 101 0.72 5.54 16.30
C ALA A 101 -0.79 5.30 16.16
N SER A 102 -1.22 4.28 15.41
CA SER A 102 -2.63 3.95 15.25
C SER A 102 -3.29 3.54 16.57
N GLY A 103 -2.55 2.78 17.41
CA GLY A 103 -3.01 2.46 18.77
C GLY A 103 -3.21 3.71 19.63
N GLY A 104 -2.30 4.68 19.54
CA GLY A 104 -2.44 5.98 20.19
C GLY A 104 -3.64 6.77 19.67
N LEU A 105 -3.80 6.87 18.35
CA LEU A 105 -4.93 7.55 17.72
C LEU A 105 -6.29 6.93 18.11
N MET A 106 -6.37 5.59 18.14
CA MET A 106 -7.60 4.90 18.58
C MET A 106 -8.02 5.26 20.00
N ASN A 107 -7.04 5.46 20.90
CA ASN A 107 -7.32 5.73 22.31
C ASN A 107 -7.48 7.22 22.63
N CYS A 108 -6.85 8.11 21.86
CA CYS A 108 -6.77 9.54 22.17
C CYS A 108 -7.67 10.42 21.28
N ALA A 109 -8.17 9.93 20.15
CA ALA A 109 -8.90 10.74 19.16
C ALA A 109 -10.39 10.93 19.47
N GLY A 110 -10.84 10.73 20.68
CA GLY A 110 -12.21 11.01 21.11
C GLY A 110 -12.80 9.95 22.04
N SER A 111 -14.04 10.17 22.46
CA SER A 111 -14.75 9.35 23.44
C SER A 111 -15.42 8.10 22.86
N SER A 112 -15.32 7.85 21.56
CA SER A 112 -15.98 6.72 20.90
C SER A 112 -15.04 5.94 19.97
N ALA A 113 -15.28 4.62 19.85
CA ALA A 113 -14.56 3.76 18.91
C ALA A 113 -14.63 4.25 17.46
N ALA A 114 -15.75 4.86 17.06
CA ALA A 114 -15.95 5.42 15.72
C ALA A 114 -15.01 6.62 15.46
N SER A 115 -14.84 7.52 16.43
CA SER A 115 -13.93 8.66 16.27
C SER A 115 -12.47 8.24 16.15
N GLY A 116 -12.04 7.28 16.97
CA GLY A 116 -10.69 6.71 16.87
C GLY A 116 -10.47 6.00 15.54
N TRP A 117 -11.43 5.22 15.08
CA TRP A 117 -11.37 4.55 13.76
C TRP A 117 -11.28 5.54 12.61
N ASN A 118 -12.08 6.61 12.63
CA ASN A 118 -12.02 7.66 11.62
C ASN A 118 -10.66 8.39 11.63
N ALA A 119 -10.13 8.70 12.81
CA ALA A 119 -8.83 9.36 12.93
C ALA A 119 -7.71 8.53 12.28
N VAL A 120 -7.67 7.22 12.50
CA VAL A 120 -6.71 6.30 11.86
C VAL A 120 -6.86 6.32 10.34
N ASN A 121 -8.09 6.25 9.82
CA ASN A 121 -8.33 6.27 8.38
C ASN A 121 -7.96 7.62 7.75
N PHE A 122 -8.26 8.75 8.40
CA PHE A 122 -7.84 10.06 7.91
C PHE A 122 -6.32 10.25 7.94
N ALA A 123 -5.63 9.68 8.92
CA ALA A 123 -4.18 9.71 8.98
C ALA A 123 -3.49 8.98 7.80
N MET A 124 -4.18 8.07 7.09
CA MET A 124 -3.68 7.39 5.90
C MET A 124 -3.72 8.27 4.64
N LEU A 125 -4.59 9.28 4.57
CA LEU A 125 -4.80 10.08 3.35
C LEU A 125 -3.52 10.74 2.82
N PRO A 126 -2.68 11.44 3.63
CA PRO A 126 -1.48 12.06 3.12
C PRO A 126 -0.51 11.05 2.50
N PHE A 127 -0.41 9.85 3.04
CA PHE A 127 0.45 8.79 2.50
C PHE A 127 -0.07 8.26 1.16
N LEU A 128 -1.38 8.08 1.01
CA LEU A 128 -2.01 7.69 -0.27
C LEU A 128 -1.81 8.77 -1.33
N ILE A 129 -1.96 10.04 -0.98
CA ILE A 129 -1.72 11.17 -1.88
C ILE A 129 -0.26 11.20 -2.34
N LEU A 130 0.69 11.09 -1.40
CA LEU A 130 2.12 11.06 -1.74
C LEU A 130 2.47 9.89 -2.64
N ALA A 131 1.98 8.69 -2.34
CA ALA A 131 2.18 7.51 -3.18
C ALA A 131 1.57 7.69 -4.58
N GLY A 132 0.36 8.25 -4.66
CA GLY A 132 -0.29 8.58 -5.93
C GLY A 132 0.50 9.57 -6.77
N LEU A 133 1.00 10.66 -6.17
CA LEU A 133 1.84 11.64 -6.84
C LEU A 133 3.16 11.03 -7.33
N ALA A 134 3.80 10.19 -6.51
CA ALA A 134 5.03 9.50 -6.91
C ALA A 134 4.81 8.59 -8.15
N ILE A 135 3.71 7.83 -8.18
CA ILE A 135 3.38 6.98 -9.32
C ILE A 135 3.02 7.79 -10.56
N LEU A 136 2.30 8.90 -10.42
CA LEU A 136 2.02 9.81 -11.54
C LEU A 136 3.32 10.38 -12.13
N PHE A 137 4.24 10.82 -11.28
CA PHE A 137 5.54 11.32 -11.71
C PHE A 137 6.34 10.26 -12.46
N LEU A 138 6.43 9.04 -11.92
CA LEU A 138 7.12 7.91 -12.57
C LEU A 138 6.47 7.54 -13.92
N SER A 139 5.14 7.54 -13.99
CA SER A 139 4.39 7.22 -15.20
C SER A 139 4.63 8.25 -16.32
N GLN A 140 4.71 9.53 -15.97
CA GLN A 140 4.99 10.61 -16.92
C GLN A 140 6.43 10.51 -17.44
N ASN A 141 7.40 10.31 -16.58
CA ASN A 141 8.80 10.23 -16.95
C ASN A 141 9.09 9.04 -17.88
N ASN A 142 8.46 7.88 -17.64
CA ASN A 142 8.56 6.72 -18.52
C ASN A 142 7.94 6.92 -19.90
N ARG A 143 6.91 7.75 -20.03
CA ARG A 143 6.33 8.10 -21.35
C ARG A 143 7.29 8.96 -22.16
N THR A 144 7.96 9.89 -21.54
CA THR A 144 8.94 10.78 -22.18
C THR A 144 10.14 10.00 -22.73
N ILE A 145 10.62 9.00 -21.99
CA ILE A 145 11.77 8.15 -22.42
C ILE A 145 11.38 7.26 -23.62
N ASN A 146 10.15 6.76 -23.67
CA ASN A 146 9.69 5.89 -24.76
C ASN A 146 9.20 6.65 -26.01
N SER A 147 9.21 7.97 -25.98
CA SER A 147 8.81 8.85 -27.13
C SER A 147 10.02 9.45 -27.87
N ILE A 148 11.25 9.15 -27.44
CA ILE A 148 12.52 9.49 -28.10
C ILE A 148 13.09 8.26 -28.80
#